data_82e6e3de4d700d092c8b0eb4583a9a27
#
_entry.id   82e6e3de4d700d092c8b0eb4583a9a27
#
_cell.length_a   1.000
_cell.length_b   1.000
_cell.length_c   1.000
_cell.angle_alpha   90.00
_cell.angle_beta   90.00
_cell.angle_gamma   90.00
#
_symmetry.space_group_name_H-M   'P 1'
#
loop_
_entity.id
_entity.type
_entity.pdbx_description
1 polymer ?
#
loop_
_entity_poly.entity_id
_entity_poly.type
_entity_poly.pdbx_seq_one_letter_code
_entity_poly.pdbx_strand_id
1 'polypeptide(L)'
;TMGTWLKHDVITIVNAPLDNVWDTWSDLDSMSLWMSWIESVKTIDQETSTLPDLTEWTLAANGFKFKWKAQITERIEKNKLKWKSIGGLPTQGSVIFESKGDQLTSVNLAVTYELPRMIARFMEEKILGKMVTNELQANIDRFRDLVEKNYKNELTN
;
A
#
# COMPACT_ATOMS: atom_id res chain seq x y z
N THR A 1 7.42 0.74 27.49
CA THR A 1 7.17 2.08 26.96
C THR A 1 6.39 2.00 25.66
N MET A 2 5.30 2.72 25.61
CA MET A 2 4.50 2.82 24.39
C MET A 2 5.25 3.66 23.36
N GLY A 3 5.40 3.13 22.14
CA GLY A 3 5.99 3.86 21.05
C GLY A 3 5.04 4.93 20.52
N THR A 4 5.58 5.84 19.73
CA THR A 4 4.79 6.84 19.03
C THR A 4 4.30 6.25 17.71
N TRP A 5 2.99 6.31 17.47
CA TRP A 5 2.37 5.86 16.22
C TRP A 5 2.06 7.05 15.33
N LEU A 6 2.40 6.92 14.07
CA LEU A 6 2.05 7.90 13.04
C LEU A 6 0.96 7.32 12.15
N LYS A 7 0.06 8.17 11.71
CA LYS A 7 -1.09 7.78 10.88
C LYS A 7 -1.12 8.63 9.61
N HIS A 8 -1.36 7.96 8.48
CA HIS A 8 -1.46 8.61 7.17
C HIS A 8 -2.70 8.12 6.44
N ASP A 9 -3.34 9.02 5.72
CA ASP A 9 -4.54 8.74 4.94
C ASP A 9 -4.43 9.50 3.62
N VAL A 10 -4.41 8.77 2.51
CA VAL A 10 -4.29 9.36 1.18
C VAL A 10 -5.34 8.77 0.24
N ILE A 11 -5.74 9.56 -0.74
CA ILE A 11 -6.78 9.17 -1.68
C ILE A 11 -6.36 9.53 -3.11
N THR A 12 -6.79 8.70 -4.07
CA THR A 12 -6.68 9.02 -5.47
C THR A 12 -7.96 8.59 -6.20
N ILE A 13 -8.27 9.29 -7.27
CA ILE A 13 -9.41 8.97 -8.15
C ILE A 13 -8.85 8.42 -9.45
N VAL A 14 -9.26 7.21 -9.79
CA VAL A 14 -8.76 6.48 -10.95
C VAL A 14 -9.82 6.45 -12.04
N ASN A 15 -9.44 6.86 -13.24
CA ASN A 15 -10.32 6.83 -14.42
C ASN A 15 -10.27 5.43 -15.05
N ALA A 16 -10.80 4.46 -14.34
CA ALA A 16 -10.87 3.07 -14.75
C ALA A 16 -11.92 2.33 -13.92
N PRO A 17 -12.47 1.22 -14.44
CA PRO A 17 -13.44 0.42 -13.69
C PRO A 17 -12.85 -0.18 -12.42
N LEU A 18 -13.70 -0.43 -11.45
CA LEU A 18 -13.34 -1.05 -10.18
C LEU A 18 -12.58 -2.36 -10.37
N ASP A 19 -12.98 -3.19 -11.33
CA ASP A 19 -12.31 -4.47 -11.59
C ASP A 19 -10.83 -4.27 -11.96
N ASN A 20 -10.55 -3.29 -12.80
CA ASN A 20 -9.16 -2.99 -13.21
C ASN A 20 -8.33 -2.51 -12.03
N VAL A 21 -8.92 -1.69 -11.19
CA VAL A 21 -8.25 -1.17 -9.97
C VAL A 21 -7.94 -2.32 -9.01
N TRP A 22 -8.93 -3.17 -8.74
CA TRP A 22 -8.76 -4.32 -7.86
C TRP A 22 -7.71 -5.29 -8.38
N ASP A 23 -7.76 -5.61 -9.68
CA ASP A 23 -6.81 -6.55 -10.30
C ASP A 23 -5.36 -6.05 -10.19
N THR A 24 -5.16 -4.76 -10.42
CA THR A 24 -3.80 -4.18 -10.33
C THR A 24 -3.30 -4.18 -8.89
N TRP A 25 -4.14 -3.81 -7.92
CA TRP A 25 -3.74 -3.85 -6.51
C TRP A 25 -3.41 -5.27 -6.06
N SER A 26 -4.17 -6.24 -6.54
CA SER A 26 -4.02 -7.65 -6.16
C SER A 26 -2.79 -8.32 -6.78
N ASP A 27 -2.18 -7.70 -7.77
CA ASP A 27 -0.97 -8.19 -8.41
C ASP A 27 0.25 -7.69 -7.63
N LEU A 28 0.74 -8.53 -6.71
CA LEU A 28 1.87 -8.18 -5.85
C LEU A 28 3.15 -7.88 -6.64
N ASP A 29 3.34 -8.51 -7.80
CA ASP A 29 4.50 -8.27 -8.64
C ASP A 29 4.50 -6.85 -9.21
N SER A 30 3.33 -6.23 -9.34
CA SER A 30 3.24 -4.85 -9.84
C SER A 30 3.59 -3.80 -8.78
N MET A 31 3.62 -4.16 -7.50
CA MET A 31 3.82 -3.18 -6.42
C MET A 31 5.12 -2.41 -6.52
N SER A 32 6.20 -3.05 -6.95
CA SER A 32 7.48 -2.37 -7.13
C SER A 32 7.43 -1.30 -8.23
N LEU A 33 6.43 -1.35 -9.12
CA LEU A 33 6.27 -0.36 -10.18
C LEU A 33 5.72 0.97 -9.67
N TRP A 34 5.01 0.96 -8.54
CA TRP A 34 4.37 2.17 -8.05
C TRP A 34 4.72 2.51 -6.59
N MET A 35 5.22 1.56 -5.79
CA MET A 35 5.70 1.80 -4.43
C MET A 35 7.22 1.95 -4.42
N SER A 36 7.72 3.19 -4.40
CA SER A 36 9.15 3.46 -4.55
C SER A 36 10.03 2.99 -3.40
N TRP A 37 9.52 2.99 -2.16
CA TRP A 37 10.29 2.56 -1.00
C TRP A 37 10.21 1.06 -0.74
N ILE A 38 9.31 0.36 -1.38
CA ILE A 38 9.19 -1.08 -1.20
C ILE A 38 10.16 -1.79 -2.13
N GLU A 39 11.16 -2.41 -1.52
CA GLU A 39 12.18 -3.16 -2.23
C GLU A 39 11.65 -4.51 -2.70
N SER A 40 10.88 -5.18 -1.83
CA SER A 40 10.30 -6.48 -2.19
C SER A 40 9.06 -6.80 -1.36
N VAL A 41 8.17 -7.55 -1.97
CA VAL A 41 7.02 -8.17 -1.31
C VAL A 41 7.07 -9.65 -1.68
N LYS A 42 7.11 -10.52 -0.67
CA LYS A 42 7.18 -11.97 -0.88
C LYS A 42 6.01 -12.66 -0.21
N THR A 43 5.39 -13.58 -0.92
CA THR A 43 4.36 -14.43 -0.36
C THR A 43 5.00 -15.51 0.52
N ILE A 44 4.49 -15.68 1.73
CA ILE A 44 5.00 -16.69 2.66
C ILE A 44 4.17 -17.96 2.59
N ASP A 45 2.85 -17.81 2.40
CA ASP A 45 1.93 -18.94 2.33
C ASP A 45 1.00 -18.78 1.13
N GLN A 46 1.01 -19.77 0.24
CA GLN A 46 0.25 -19.75 -1.01
C GLN A 46 -0.84 -20.80 -1.10
N GLU A 47 -1.19 -21.45 0.01
CA GLU A 47 -1.95 -22.69 -0.12
C GLU A 47 -3.36 -22.57 -0.71
N THR A 48 -4.07 -21.46 -0.62
CA THR A 48 -5.49 -21.52 -0.95
C THR A 48 -6.14 -20.29 -1.53
N SER A 49 -5.44 -19.19 -1.80
CA SER A 49 -6.18 -17.99 -2.15
C SER A 49 -5.54 -17.20 -3.28
N THR A 50 -6.37 -16.49 -4.03
CA THR A 50 -5.94 -15.60 -5.10
C THR A 50 -5.10 -14.44 -4.57
N LEU A 51 -5.35 -14.01 -3.32
CA LEU A 51 -4.50 -13.06 -2.61
C LEU A 51 -3.88 -13.78 -1.42
N PRO A 52 -2.56 -13.76 -1.27
CA PRO A 52 -1.91 -14.43 -0.14
C PRO A 52 -2.30 -13.75 1.17
N ASP A 53 -2.58 -14.55 2.20
CA ASP A 53 -2.93 -14.04 3.52
C ASP A 53 -1.72 -13.53 4.29
N LEU A 54 -0.53 -14.02 3.97
CA LEU A 54 0.70 -13.69 4.67
C LEU A 54 1.80 -13.30 3.68
N THR A 55 2.36 -12.10 3.89
CA THR A 55 3.42 -11.56 3.03
C THR A 55 4.57 -11.01 3.86
N GLU A 56 5.76 -11.02 3.28
CA GLU A 56 6.93 -10.38 3.88
C GLU A 56 7.32 -9.17 3.05
N TRP A 57 7.46 -8.05 3.72
CA TRP A 57 7.75 -6.76 3.11
C TRP A 57 9.14 -6.28 3.50
N THR A 58 9.83 -5.68 2.55
CA THR A 58 11.10 -5.00 2.78
C THR A 58 10.98 -3.58 2.26
N LEU A 59 11.19 -2.62 3.15
CA LEU A 59 11.23 -1.20 2.84
C LEU A 59 12.66 -0.71 2.92
N ALA A 60 13.12 0.01 1.92
CA ALA A 60 14.44 0.62 1.89
C ALA A 60 14.32 2.07 1.45
N ALA A 61 14.74 2.99 2.29
CA ALA A 61 14.67 4.42 2.03
C ALA A 61 15.78 5.16 2.78
N ASN A 62 16.50 6.05 2.09
CA ASN A 62 17.48 6.94 2.70
C ASN A 62 18.53 6.25 3.59
N GLY A 63 18.96 5.05 3.20
CA GLY A 63 19.93 4.27 3.95
C GLY A 63 19.35 3.42 5.07
N PHE A 64 18.05 3.53 5.32
CA PHE A 64 17.36 2.69 6.31
C PHE A 64 16.68 1.52 5.60
N LYS A 65 16.64 0.37 6.29
CA LYS A 65 15.96 -0.83 5.79
C LYS A 65 15.13 -1.43 6.92
N PHE A 66 13.85 -1.67 6.64
CA PHE A 66 12.92 -2.27 7.59
C PHE A 66 12.22 -3.46 6.95
N LYS A 67 12.00 -4.50 7.74
CA LYS A 67 11.25 -5.68 7.31
C LYS A 67 10.07 -5.91 8.25
N TRP A 68 9.00 -6.44 7.70
CA TRP A 68 7.87 -6.92 8.50
C TRP A 68 7.12 -8.00 7.76
N LYS A 69 6.37 -8.79 8.52
CA LYS A 69 5.42 -9.75 7.99
C LYS A 69 4.04 -9.19 8.19
N ALA A 70 3.22 -9.22 7.17
CA ALA A 70 1.86 -8.70 7.21
C ALA A 70 0.86 -9.81 6.97
N GLN A 71 -0.20 -9.79 7.75
CA GLN A 71 -1.32 -10.70 7.61
C GLN A 71 -2.56 -9.92 7.20
N ILE A 72 -3.32 -10.44 6.23
CA ILE A 72 -4.62 -9.88 5.89
C ILE A 72 -5.59 -10.22 7.01
N THR A 73 -6.20 -9.20 7.61
CA THR A 73 -7.15 -9.37 8.70
C THR A 73 -8.61 -9.24 8.24
N GLU A 74 -8.83 -8.58 7.11
CA GLU A 74 -10.16 -8.44 6.53
C GLU A 74 -10.04 -8.33 5.02
N ARG A 75 -10.85 -9.09 4.31
CA ARG A 75 -10.91 -9.06 2.85
C ARG A 75 -12.35 -9.06 2.39
N ILE A 76 -12.75 -7.98 1.74
CA ILE A 76 -14.03 -7.89 1.05
C ILE A 76 -13.68 -7.61 -0.41
N GLU A 77 -13.85 -8.61 -1.26
CA GLU A 77 -13.42 -8.54 -2.66
C GLU A 77 -13.94 -7.29 -3.37
N LYS A 78 -13.04 -6.59 -4.06
CA LYS A 78 -13.32 -5.35 -4.81
C LYS A 78 -13.80 -4.19 -3.94
N ASN A 79 -13.68 -4.32 -2.62
CA ASN A 79 -14.13 -3.27 -1.72
C ASN A 79 -13.06 -2.86 -0.71
N LYS A 80 -12.47 -3.84 0.00
CA LYS A 80 -11.64 -3.49 1.14
C LYS A 80 -10.62 -4.58 1.46
N LEU A 81 -9.42 -4.14 1.82
CA LEU A 81 -8.40 -4.99 2.43
C LEU A 81 -7.89 -4.32 3.69
N LYS A 82 -7.72 -5.10 4.74
CA LYS A 82 -7.02 -4.69 5.96
C LYS A 82 -5.89 -5.64 6.23
N TRP A 83 -4.80 -5.11 6.76
CA TRP A 83 -3.64 -5.92 7.12
C TRP A 83 -3.02 -5.40 8.41
N LYS A 84 -2.25 -6.28 9.05
CA LYS A 84 -1.53 -5.98 10.28
C LYS A 84 -0.22 -6.74 10.29
N SER A 85 0.85 -6.11 10.77
CA SER A 85 2.12 -6.81 10.94
C SER A 85 2.02 -7.82 12.10
N ILE A 86 2.66 -8.97 11.91
CA ILE A 86 2.77 -10.01 12.94
C ILE A 86 4.21 -10.23 13.35
N GLY A 87 5.14 -9.44 12.84
CA GLY A 87 6.56 -9.48 13.18
C GLY A 87 7.29 -8.41 12.41
N GLY A 88 8.39 -7.91 12.97
CA GLY A 88 9.16 -6.82 12.39
C GLY A 88 8.59 -5.46 12.75
N LEU A 89 8.66 -4.50 11.83
CA LEU A 89 8.14 -3.16 12.05
C LEU A 89 6.65 -3.20 12.38
N PRO A 90 6.22 -2.65 13.54
CA PRO A 90 4.79 -2.56 13.84
C PRO A 90 4.08 -1.62 12.87
N THR A 91 3.17 -2.16 12.10
CA THR A 91 2.40 -1.39 11.11
C THR A 91 1.07 -2.08 10.84
N GLN A 92 0.09 -1.30 10.44
CA GLN A 92 -1.19 -1.81 9.99
C GLN A 92 -1.77 -0.83 8.98
N GLY A 93 -2.67 -1.31 8.16
CA GLY A 93 -3.27 -0.47 7.15
C GLY A 93 -4.54 -1.02 6.58
N SER A 94 -5.14 -0.22 5.73
CA SER A 94 -6.32 -0.59 4.97
C SER A 94 -6.33 0.11 3.63
N VAL A 95 -6.97 -0.50 2.66
CA VAL A 95 -7.31 0.16 1.41
C VAL A 95 -8.77 -0.07 1.12
N ILE A 96 -9.47 0.99 0.73
CA ILE A 96 -10.89 0.93 0.40
C ILE A 96 -11.04 1.37 -1.05
N PHE A 97 -11.76 0.55 -1.82
CA PHE A 97 -12.08 0.81 -3.22
C PHE A 97 -13.57 1.09 -3.33
N GLU A 98 -13.91 2.16 -4.02
CA GLU A 98 -15.31 2.54 -4.18
C GLU A 98 -15.57 2.96 -5.62
N SER A 99 -16.51 2.28 -6.28
CA SER A 99 -16.94 2.66 -7.62
C SER A 99 -17.70 3.99 -7.55
N LYS A 100 -17.29 4.94 -8.38
CA LYS A 100 -17.97 6.24 -8.52
C LYS A 100 -18.65 6.36 -9.87
N GLY A 101 -18.57 5.35 -10.71
CA GLY A 101 -19.13 5.28 -12.05
C GLY A 101 -18.53 4.08 -12.78
N ASP A 102 -18.99 3.82 -14.01
CA ASP A 102 -18.53 2.66 -14.78
C ASP A 102 -17.03 2.66 -15.06
N GLN A 103 -16.43 3.85 -15.13
CA GLN A 103 -15.01 4.03 -15.42
C GLN A 103 -14.36 4.99 -14.45
N LEU A 104 -14.83 4.97 -13.21
CA LEU A 104 -14.34 5.87 -12.18
C LEU A 104 -14.36 5.18 -10.83
N THR A 105 -13.20 5.13 -10.17
CA THR A 105 -13.02 4.43 -8.89
C THR A 105 -12.19 5.29 -7.94
N SER A 106 -12.63 5.41 -6.69
CA SER A 106 -11.80 6.02 -5.66
C SER A 106 -11.02 4.95 -4.93
N VAL A 107 -9.79 5.28 -4.55
CA VAL A 107 -8.90 4.42 -3.77
C VAL A 107 -8.42 5.21 -2.57
N ASN A 108 -8.73 4.72 -1.37
CA ASN A 108 -8.34 5.35 -0.12
C ASN A 108 -7.39 4.40 0.63
N LEU A 109 -6.17 4.86 0.86
CA LEU A 109 -5.14 4.10 1.58
C LEU A 109 -4.88 4.74 2.92
N ALA A 110 -5.04 3.97 4.00
CA ALA A 110 -4.73 4.40 5.36
C ALA A 110 -3.63 3.50 5.92
N VAL A 111 -2.59 4.09 6.48
CA VAL A 111 -1.45 3.37 7.04
C VAL A 111 -1.08 3.97 8.39
N THR A 112 -0.83 3.09 9.37
CA THR A 112 -0.25 3.49 10.65
C THR A 112 0.98 2.64 10.90
N TYR A 113 1.95 3.21 11.59
CA TYR A 113 3.16 2.49 11.99
C TYR A 113 3.75 3.11 13.25
N GLU A 114 4.48 2.30 14.00
CA GLU A 114 5.24 2.78 15.14
C GLU A 114 6.52 3.44 14.64
N LEU A 115 6.78 4.66 15.08
CA LEU A 115 7.98 5.40 14.68
C LEU A 115 9.24 4.66 15.16
N PRO A 116 10.12 4.21 14.23
CA PRO A 116 11.36 3.56 14.64
C PRO A 116 12.27 4.51 15.42
N ARG A 117 12.81 4.04 16.53
CA ARG A 117 13.67 4.85 17.39
C ARG A 117 14.89 5.41 16.67
N MET A 118 15.50 4.61 15.76
CA MET A 118 16.66 5.07 15.02
C MET A 118 16.34 6.25 14.11
N ILE A 119 15.13 6.31 13.56
CA ILE A 119 14.70 7.46 12.74
C ILE A 119 14.38 8.67 13.63
N ALA A 120 13.73 8.43 14.78
CA ALA A 120 13.38 9.49 15.71
C ALA A 120 14.60 10.28 16.21
N ARG A 121 15.78 9.68 16.20
CA ARG A 121 17.04 10.35 16.60
C ARG A 121 17.52 11.36 15.56
N PHE A 122 17.14 11.20 14.30
CA PHE A 122 17.68 11.99 13.20
C PHE A 122 16.65 12.91 12.55
N MET A 123 15.36 12.73 12.85
CA MET A 123 14.30 13.47 12.19
C MET A 123 13.14 13.72 13.13
N GLU A 124 12.66 14.97 13.13
CA GLU A 124 11.47 15.33 13.89
C GLU A 124 10.24 14.62 13.34
N GLU A 125 9.33 14.26 14.24
CA GLU A 125 8.10 13.57 13.92
C GLU A 125 7.28 14.28 12.82
N LYS A 126 7.14 15.63 12.92
CA LYS A 126 6.39 16.41 11.94
C LYS A 126 7.01 16.35 10.54
N ILE A 127 8.34 16.42 10.49
CA ILE A 127 9.08 16.37 9.22
C ILE A 127 8.92 14.99 8.58
N LEU A 128 9.11 13.94 9.37
CA LEU A 128 8.93 12.57 8.89
C LEU A 128 7.49 12.33 8.44
N GLY A 129 6.51 12.76 9.24
CA GLY A 129 5.10 12.59 8.91
C GLY A 129 4.75 13.21 7.57
N LYS A 130 5.20 14.44 7.33
CA LYS A 130 4.96 15.13 6.06
C LYS A 130 5.64 14.42 4.90
N MET A 131 6.88 13.98 5.09
CA MET A 131 7.63 13.25 4.06
C MET A 131 6.92 11.95 3.68
N VAL A 132 6.45 11.19 4.67
CA VAL A 132 5.74 9.93 4.44
C VAL A 132 4.39 10.17 3.76
N THR A 133 3.63 11.18 4.20
CA THR A 133 2.36 11.53 3.55
C THR A 133 2.58 11.85 2.08
N ASN A 134 3.58 12.68 1.77
CA ASN A 134 3.90 13.06 0.40
C ASN A 134 4.30 11.83 -0.43
N GLU A 135 5.09 10.93 0.15
CA GLU A 135 5.52 9.71 -0.55
C GLU A 135 4.35 8.77 -0.81
N LEU A 136 3.48 8.57 0.19
CA LEU A 136 2.30 7.72 0.01
C LEU A 136 1.36 8.29 -1.05
N GLN A 137 1.17 9.61 -1.08
CA GLN A 137 0.35 10.26 -2.11
C GLN A 137 0.98 10.05 -3.50
N ALA A 138 2.29 10.25 -3.61
CA ALA A 138 3.00 10.03 -4.88
C ALA A 138 2.88 8.56 -5.33
N ASN A 139 2.98 7.63 -4.40
CA ASN A 139 2.85 6.20 -4.70
C ASN A 139 1.44 5.87 -5.22
N ILE A 140 0.41 6.34 -4.54
CA ILE A 140 -0.96 6.03 -4.95
C ILE A 140 -1.33 6.72 -6.26
N ASP A 141 -0.74 7.88 -6.54
CA ASP A 141 -0.92 8.56 -7.82
C ASP A 141 -0.21 7.77 -8.95
N ARG A 142 0.95 7.17 -8.69
CA ARG A 142 1.60 6.27 -9.65
C ARG A 142 0.77 5.00 -9.88
N PHE A 143 0.15 4.47 -8.83
CA PHE A 143 -0.80 3.37 -8.96
C PHE A 143 -1.94 3.74 -9.91
N ARG A 144 -2.54 4.90 -9.69
CA ARG A 144 -3.58 5.44 -10.58
C ARG A 144 -3.11 5.47 -12.03
N ASP A 145 -1.94 6.04 -12.26
CA ASP A 145 -1.39 6.19 -13.61
C ASP A 145 -1.16 4.83 -14.28
N LEU A 146 -0.69 3.85 -13.52
CA LEU A 146 -0.48 2.48 -14.01
C LEU A 146 -1.81 1.84 -14.41
N VAL A 147 -2.83 1.92 -13.55
CA VAL A 147 -4.15 1.37 -13.85
C VAL A 147 -4.74 2.01 -15.10
N GLU A 148 -4.69 3.34 -15.18
CA GLU A 148 -5.24 4.08 -16.31
C GLU A 148 -4.54 3.74 -17.61
N LYS A 149 -3.22 3.60 -17.57
CA LYS A 149 -2.44 3.20 -18.75
C LYS A 149 -2.83 1.80 -19.22
N ASN A 150 -2.91 0.84 -18.29
CA ASN A 150 -3.28 -0.53 -18.63
C ASN A 150 -4.70 -0.61 -19.17
N TYR A 151 -5.61 0.15 -18.59
CA TYR A 151 -7.01 0.21 -19.06
C TYR A 151 -7.09 0.77 -20.47
N LYS A 152 -6.38 1.85 -20.78
CA LYS A 152 -6.34 2.42 -22.13
C LYS A 152 -5.79 1.43 -23.14
N ASN A 153 -4.73 0.71 -22.78
CA ASN A 153 -4.16 -0.33 -23.64
C ASN A 153 -5.14 -1.46 -23.91
N GLU A 154 -5.92 -1.84 -22.90
CA GLU A 154 -6.97 -2.84 -23.02
C GLU A 154 -8.06 -2.43 -24.01
N LEU A 155 -8.42 -1.14 -24.01
CA LEU A 155 -9.45 -0.61 -24.91
C LEU A 155 -8.98 -0.51 -26.37
N THR A 156 -7.68 -0.43 -26.62
CA THR A 156 -7.11 -0.30 -27.97
C THR A 156 -6.71 -1.63 -28.61
N ASN A 157 -6.80 -2.71 -27.87
CA ASN A 157 -6.44 -4.05 -28.38
C ASN A 157 -7.66 -4.86 -28.81
#